data_46324c4f8a122dcbef9d3f02b262487c
#
_entry.id   46324c4f8a122dcbef9d3f02b262487c
#
_cell.length_a   1.000
_cell.length_b   1.000
_cell.length_c   1.000
_cell.angle_alpha   90.00
_cell.angle_beta   90.00
_cell.angle_gamma   90.00
#
_symmetry.space_group_name_H-M   'P 1'
#
loop_
_entity.id
_entity.type
_entity.pdbx_description
1 polymer ?
#
loop_
_entity_poly.entity_id
_entity_poly.type
_entity_poly.pdbx_seq_one_letter_code
_entity_poly.pdbx_strand_id
1 'polypeptide(L)'
;MVTWLALSLTALASVSSAQWVKGKAFDRIAIIWLENTDYDLAAGDPNLAWLAKKGISLTNYFAVTHPSMPNYAASISGDYYGINHDDMVNIPSNVSTLVDLLEDKGISWGEYQEDMPSVGFEGKAYKNPKTGANMYVRKHNPAVLYDSVADKQDRLARTKPLTQFKADLKTNALPQWMFITPNMTSDGK
;
A
#
# COMPACT_ATOMS: atom_id res chain seq x y z
N MET A 1 -34.74 46.47 -14.40
CA MET A 1 -33.67 45.63 -14.89
C MET A 1 -32.68 45.42 -13.73
N VAL A 2 -32.69 44.26 -13.13
CA VAL A 2 -31.78 43.91 -12.03
C VAL A 2 -30.73 42.96 -12.59
N THR A 3 -29.50 43.46 -12.69
CA THR A 3 -28.33 42.70 -13.17
C THR A 3 -27.75 41.85 -12.02
N TRP A 4 -27.83 40.53 -12.13
CA TRP A 4 -27.18 39.60 -11.23
C TRP A 4 -25.72 39.48 -11.61
N LEU A 5 -24.80 39.95 -10.76
CA LEU A 5 -23.37 39.61 -10.85
C LEU A 5 -23.17 38.19 -10.29
N ALA A 6 -22.81 37.26 -11.15
CA ALA A 6 -22.35 35.94 -10.74
C ALA A 6 -20.88 36.04 -10.27
N LEU A 7 -20.66 35.92 -8.96
CA LEU A 7 -19.30 35.70 -8.41
C LEU A 7 -18.89 34.24 -8.65
N SER A 8 -18.00 34.01 -9.59
CA SER A 8 -17.32 32.71 -9.75
C SER A 8 -16.25 32.55 -8.67
N LEU A 9 -16.52 31.72 -7.68
CA LEU A 9 -15.53 31.29 -6.70
C LEU A 9 -14.63 30.25 -7.37
N THR A 10 -13.44 30.64 -7.84
CA THR A 10 -12.37 29.70 -8.21
C THR A 10 -11.73 29.15 -6.94
N ALA A 11 -12.08 27.93 -6.58
CA ALA A 11 -11.37 27.19 -5.53
C ALA A 11 -9.95 26.86 -6.04
N LEU A 12 -8.96 27.60 -5.56
CA LEU A 12 -7.56 27.23 -5.68
C LEU A 12 -7.33 25.97 -4.83
N ALA A 13 -7.30 24.81 -5.47
CA ALA A 13 -6.79 23.60 -4.85
C ALA A 13 -5.30 23.83 -4.56
N SER A 14 -4.96 24.11 -3.30
CA SER A 14 -3.60 24.12 -2.82
C SER A 14 -3.06 22.69 -2.94
N VAL A 15 -2.23 22.45 -3.96
CA VAL A 15 -1.40 21.24 -4.02
C VAL A 15 -0.39 21.39 -2.89
N SER A 16 -0.70 20.80 -1.73
CA SER A 16 0.28 20.64 -0.66
C SER A 16 1.39 19.75 -1.20
N SER A 17 2.50 20.35 -1.60
CA SER A 17 3.72 19.59 -1.85
C SER A 17 4.08 18.90 -0.55
N ALA A 18 4.07 17.57 -0.54
CA ALA A 18 4.49 16.79 0.61
C ALA A 18 5.88 17.29 1.04
N GLN A 19 5.98 17.78 2.28
CA GLN A 19 7.24 18.29 2.82
C GLN A 19 8.22 17.13 2.85
N TRP A 20 9.36 17.29 2.15
CA TRP A 20 10.41 16.29 2.12
C TRP A 20 11.19 16.30 3.42
N VAL A 21 11.22 15.16 4.11
CA VAL A 21 12.05 14.98 5.32
C VAL A 21 13.34 14.26 4.94
N LYS A 22 14.49 14.91 5.12
CA LYS A 22 15.77 14.31 4.78
C LYS A 22 16.05 13.10 5.69
N GLY A 23 16.32 11.95 5.08
CA GLY A 23 16.73 10.74 5.78
C GLY A 23 18.18 10.79 6.27
N LYS A 24 18.49 9.98 7.29
CA LYS A 24 19.86 9.85 7.81
C LYS A 24 20.72 8.91 6.94
N ALA A 25 20.13 7.85 6.41
CA ALA A 25 20.81 6.83 5.60
C ALA A 25 20.24 6.74 4.18
N PHE A 26 18.93 6.92 4.03
CA PHE A 26 18.22 6.96 2.76
C PHE A 26 17.02 7.89 2.88
N ASP A 27 16.58 8.41 1.75
CA ASP A 27 15.48 9.37 1.69
C ASP A 27 14.14 8.72 1.34
N ARG A 28 14.17 7.52 0.81
CA ARG A 28 12.97 6.80 0.34
C ARG A 28 13.14 5.31 0.52
N ILE A 29 12.05 4.61 0.84
CA ILE A 29 11.97 3.16 0.88
C ILE A 29 10.78 2.68 0.07
N ALA A 30 10.96 1.61 -0.69
CA ALA A 30 9.88 0.88 -1.34
C ALA A 30 9.92 -0.58 -0.87
N ILE A 31 8.82 -1.05 -0.31
CA ILE A 31 8.61 -2.42 0.10
C ILE A 31 7.77 -3.09 -0.97
N ILE A 32 8.29 -4.11 -1.65
CA ILE A 32 7.55 -4.92 -2.60
C ILE A 32 7.25 -6.25 -1.92
N TRP A 33 5.97 -6.54 -1.71
CA TRP A 33 5.55 -7.72 -0.98
C TRP A 33 5.15 -8.82 -1.95
N LEU A 34 6.06 -9.79 -2.15
CA LEU A 34 5.78 -11.03 -2.87
C LEU A 34 5.40 -12.10 -1.85
N GLU A 35 4.48 -12.98 -2.20
CA GLU A 35 4.01 -13.95 -1.23
C GLU A 35 3.76 -15.33 -1.81
N ASN A 36 3.64 -16.23 -0.83
CA ASN A 36 3.09 -17.56 -0.88
C ASN A 36 3.84 -18.50 -1.82
N THR A 37 5.17 -18.35 -1.83
CA THR A 37 6.06 -19.33 -2.47
C THR A 37 7.14 -19.79 -1.49
N ASP A 38 7.60 -21.01 -1.64
CA ASP A 38 8.65 -21.57 -0.79
C ASP A 38 10.00 -20.91 -1.08
N TYR A 39 10.87 -20.87 -0.06
CA TYR A 39 12.17 -20.23 -0.15
C TYR A 39 13.01 -20.77 -1.33
N ASP A 40 13.05 -22.09 -1.52
CA ASP A 40 13.84 -22.71 -2.58
C ASP A 40 13.36 -22.31 -3.98
N LEU A 41 12.06 -22.14 -4.16
CA LEU A 41 11.46 -21.66 -5.41
C LEU A 41 11.83 -20.19 -5.66
N ALA A 42 11.66 -19.35 -4.64
CA ALA A 42 12.02 -17.93 -4.74
C ALA A 42 13.53 -17.74 -4.97
N ALA A 43 14.39 -18.47 -4.22
CA ALA A 43 15.84 -18.40 -4.38
C ALA A 43 16.33 -18.96 -5.72
N GLY A 44 15.58 -19.92 -6.31
CA GLY A 44 15.84 -20.50 -7.63
C GLY A 44 15.42 -19.61 -8.81
N ASP A 45 14.57 -18.61 -8.59
CA ASP A 45 14.20 -17.67 -9.66
C ASP A 45 15.41 -16.81 -10.06
N PRO A 46 15.75 -16.75 -11.36
CA PRO A 46 16.96 -16.06 -11.81
C PRO A 46 16.93 -14.53 -11.57
N ASN A 47 15.75 -13.90 -11.55
CA ASN A 47 15.61 -12.48 -11.31
C ASN A 47 15.74 -12.15 -9.82
N LEU A 48 15.10 -12.96 -8.95
CA LEU A 48 15.24 -12.82 -7.50
C LEU A 48 16.68 -13.14 -7.06
N ALA A 49 17.30 -14.18 -7.63
CA ALA A 49 18.71 -14.49 -7.38
C ALA A 49 19.66 -13.38 -7.86
N TRP A 50 19.36 -12.72 -8.99
CA TRP A 50 20.10 -11.54 -9.45
C TRP A 50 19.95 -10.37 -8.47
N LEU A 51 18.72 -10.11 -8.01
CA LEU A 51 18.44 -9.03 -7.06
C LEU A 51 19.13 -9.29 -5.70
N ALA A 52 19.10 -10.53 -5.20
CA ALA A 52 19.76 -10.92 -3.96
C ALA A 52 21.27 -10.63 -3.96
N LYS A 53 21.93 -10.76 -5.13
CA LYS A 53 23.36 -10.41 -5.29
C LYS A 53 23.64 -8.89 -5.22
N LYS A 54 22.61 -8.05 -5.26
CA LYS A 54 22.72 -6.58 -5.19
C LYS A 54 22.43 -6.02 -3.80
N GLY A 55 21.94 -6.85 -2.89
CA GLY A 55 21.50 -6.46 -1.57
C GLY A 55 21.90 -7.46 -0.48
N ILE A 56 21.12 -7.48 0.57
CA ILE A 56 21.27 -8.40 1.70
C ILE A 56 20.12 -9.38 1.68
N SER A 57 20.41 -10.68 1.70
CA SER A 57 19.42 -11.75 1.85
C SER A 57 19.25 -12.10 3.32
N LEU A 58 18.02 -12.02 3.82
CA LEU A 58 17.67 -12.44 5.17
C LEU A 58 17.29 -13.92 5.12
N THR A 59 18.18 -14.80 5.61
CA THR A 59 18.01 -16.25 5.52
C THR A 59 17.13 -16.85 6.62
N ASN A 60 16.71 -16.04 7.60
CA ASN A 60 15.89 -16.45 8.73
C ASN A 60 14.72 -15.47 8.93
N TYR A 61 14.03 -15.13 7.84
CA TYR A 61 12.86 -14.26 7.85
C TYR A 61 11.61 -15.10 7.58
N PHE A 62 10.73 -15.17 8.56
CA PHE A 62 9.54 -16.01 8.52
C PHE A 62 8.25 -15.16 8.56
N ALA A 63 7.18 -15.73 8.03
CA ALA A 63 5.84 -15.22 8.30
C ALA A 63 5.54 -15.29 9.81
N VAL A 64 4.75 -14.34 10.32
CA VAL A 64 4.35 -14.33 11.75
C VAL A 64 3.27 -15.37 12.04
N THR A 65 2.41 -15.66 11.04
CA THR A 65 1.28 -16.58 11.20
C THR A 65 0.69 -17.00 9.84
N HIS A 66 -0.41 -17.73 9.87
CA HIS A 66 -1.27 -18.09 8.74
C HIS A 66 -2.72 -17.70 9.01
N PRO A 67 -3.52 -17.42 7.95
CA PRO A 67 -3.16 -17.30 6.53
C PRO A 67 -2.53 -15.95 6.18
N SER A 68 -2.73 -15.44 4.94
CA SER A 68 -2.04 -14.25 4.41
C SER A 68 -2.34 -12.96 5.17
N MET A 69 -3.63 -12.62 5.35
CA MET A 69 -4.07 -11.29 5.83
C MET A 69 -3.43 -10.85 7.14
N PRO A 70 -3.33 -11.67 8.20
CA PRO A 70 -2.70 -11.25 9.45
C PRO A 70 -1.23 -10.85 9.31
N ASN A 71 -0.50 -11.40 8.33
CA ASN A 71 0.87 -10.97 8.03
C ASN A 71 0.89 -9.56 7.41
N TYR A 72 -0.05 -9.26 6.51
CA TYR A 72 -0.22 -7.90 5.99
C TYR A 72 -0.58 -6.92 7.10
N ALA A 73 -1.49 -7.28 8.01
CA ALA A 73 -1.79 -6.45 9.17
C ALA A 73 -0.53 -6.18 9.99
N ALA A 74 0.21 -7.23 10.36
CA ALA A 74 1.43 -7.13 11.16
C ALA A 74 2.53 -6.30 10.47
N SER A 75 2.57 -6.24 9.12
CA SER A 75 3.60 -5.51 8.36
C SER A 75 3.63 -4.01 8.64
N ILE A 76 2.51 -3.43 9.05
CA ILE A 76 2.41 -1.97 9.34
C ILE A 76 2.01 -1.64 10.77
N SER A 77 1.79 -2.65 11.63
CA SER A 77 1.44 -2.42 13.03
C SER A 77 2.31 -3.19 14.02
N GLY A 78 3.03 -4.21 13.54
CA GLY A 78 3.86 -5.08 14.38
C GLY A 78 3.09 -6.18 15.09
N ASP A 79 1.76 -6.28 14.92
CA ASP A 79 0.91 -7.30 15.50
C ASP A 79 -0.15 -7.78 14.52
N TYR A 80 -0.57 -9.01 14.63
CA TYR A 80 -1.65 -9.62 13.85
C TYR A 80 -2.97 -9.75 14.62
N TYR A 81 -3.02 -9.31 15.90
CA TYR A 81 -4.20 -9.24 16.76
C TYR A 81 -4.98 -10.56 16.91
N GLY A 82 -4.28 -11.69 16.84
CA GLY A 82 -4.91 -13.01 16.89
C GLY A 82 -5.77 -13.36 15.68
N ILE A 83 -5.69 -12.59 14.60
CA ILE A 83 -6.41 -12.88 13.36
C ILE A 83 -5.82 -14.16 12.74
N ASN A 84 -6.68 -15.14 12.44
CA ASN A 84 -6.30 -16.44 11.89
C ASN A 84 -7.13 -16.83 10.66
N HIS A 85 -7.65 -15.85 9.93
CA HIS A 85 -8.50 -16.02 8.75
C HIS A 85 -8.30 -14.89 7.74
N ASP A 86 -8.83 -15.06 6.53
CA ASP A 86 -8.74 -14.10 5.41
C ASP A 86 -10.08 -13.38 5.13
N ASP A 87 -10.99 -13.37 6.10
CA ASP A 87 -12.26 -12.67 5.95
C ASP A 87 -12.10 -11.15 6.01
N MET A 88 -13.17 -10.44 5.69
CA MET A 88 -13.19 -8.99 5.86
C MET A 88 -13.00 -8.64 7.35
N VAL A 89 -11.95 -7.88 7.63
CA VAL A 89 -11.63 -7.38 8.97
C VAL A 89 -11.45 -5.89 8.91
N ASN A 90 -11.90 -5.21 9.95
CA ASN A 90 -11.59 -3.83 10.25
C ASN A 90 -10.94 -3.79 11.64
N ILE A 91 -9.71 -3.31 11.69
CA ILE A 91 -8.96 -3.13 12.93
C ILE A 91 -9.27 -1.74 13.46
N PRO A 92 -9.74 -1.62 14.74
CA PRO A 92 -10.25 -0.37 15.27
C PRO A 92 -9.26 0.80 15.20
N SER A 93 -9.78 2.00 15.04
CA SER A 93 -9.00 3.24 14.84
C SER A 93 -8.10 3.65 16.01
N ASN A 94 -8.29 3.06 17.19
CA ASN A 94 -7.41 3.26 18.35
C ASN A 94 -6.12 2.43 18.31
N VAL A 95 -5.97 1.58 17.29
CA VAL A 95 -4.74 0.84 17.05
C VAL A 95 -3.80 1.71 16.22
N SER A 96 -2.65 2.05 16.80
CA SER A 96 -1.61 2.79 16.09
C SER A 96 -0.90 1.93 15.06
N THR A 97 -0.57 2.55 13.94
CA THR A 97 0.13 1.91 12.82
C THR A 97 1.39 2.69 12.43
N LEU A 98 2.18 2.12 11.55
CA LEU A 98 3.31 2.82 10.93
C LEU A 98 2.87 4.11 10.23
N VAL A 99 1.63 4.17 9.71
CA VAL A 99 1.06 5.39 9.10
C VAL A 99 1.08 6.55 10.09
N ASP A 100 0.62 6.31 11.33
CA ASP A 100 0.60 7.33 12.37
C ASP A 100 2.03 7.83 12.69
N LEU A 101 2.98 6.90 12.83
CA LEU A 101 4.37 7.22 13.12
C LEU A 101 5.04 8.01 11.98
N LEU A 102 4.72 7.69 10.72
CA LEU A 102 5.23 8.43 9.56
C LEU A 102 4.66 9.85 9.52
N GLU A 103 3.35 9.99 9.72
CA GLU A 103 2.69 11.31 9.73
C GLU A 103 3.16 12.18 10.88
N ASP A 104 3.38 11.63 12.08
CA ASP A 104 3.97 12.34 13.23
C ASP A 104 5.36 12.91 12.93
N LYS A 105 6.10 12.30 12.01
CA LYS A 105 7.41 12.76 11.55
C LYS A 105 7.36 13.58 10.26
N GLY A 106 6.18 13.82 9.72
CA GLY A 106 6.01 14.51 8.44
C GLY A 106 6.53 13.72 7.24
N ILE A 107 6.70 12.40 7.39
CA ILE A 107 7.18 11.52 6.32
C ILE A 107 5.99 11.11 5.45
N SER A 108 6.07 11.39 4.16
CA SER A 108 5.03 11.01 3.22
C SER A 108 5.00 9.48 3.01
N TRP A 109 3.80 8.93 2.94
CA TRP A 109 3.57 7.51 2.71
C TRP A 109 2.50 7.26 1.64
N GLY A 110 2.47 6.06 1.10
CA GLY A 110 1.44 5.60 0.18
C GLY A 110 1.57 4.14 -0.16
N GLU A 111 0.47 3.56 -0.63
CA GLU A 111 0.43 2.19 -1.12
C GLU A 111 0.10 2.17 -2.61
N TYR A 112 0.69 1.21 -3.31
CA TYR A 112 0.43 0.94 -4.71
C TYR A 112 0.02 -0.52 -4.87
N GLN A 113 -1.23 -0.73 -5.23
CA GLN A 113 -1.85 -2.04 -5.32
C GLN A 113 -2.10 -2.40 -6.79
N GLU A 114 -1.50 -3.46 -7.30
CA GLU A 114 -1.72 -3.88 -8.68
C GLU A 114 -3.17 -4.32 -8.88
N ASP A 115 -3.77 -3.87 -10.00
CA ASP A 115 -5.17 -4.10 -10.38
C ASP A 115 -6.24 -3.64 -9.36
N MET A 116 -5.90 -2.83 -8.40
CA MET A 116 -6.90 -2.10 -7.62
C MET A 116 -7.69 -1.18 -8.56
N PRO A 117 -9.05 -1.21 -8.57
CA PRO A 117 -9.83 -0.56 -9.63
C PRO A 117 -9.87 0.97 -9.51
N SER A 118 -9.69 1.50 -8.31
CA SER A 118 -9.72 2.94 -8.04
C SER A 118 -8.91 3.29 -6.79
N VAL A 119 -8.55 4.56 -6.66
CA VAL A 119 -7.96 5.09 -5.42
C VAL A 119 -8.94 4.88 -4.27
N GLY A 120 -8.43 4.42 -3.13
CA GLY A 120 -9.23 4.18 -1.92
C GLY A 120 -10.30 3.09 -2.06
N PHE A 121 -10.06 2.08 -2.87
CA PHE A 121 -11.02 0.99 -3.04
C PHE A 121 -11.07 0.08 -1.81
N GLU A 122 -12.23 -0.02 -1.18
CA GLU A 122 -12.46 -0.81 0.04
C GLU A 122 -13.16 -2.16 -0.19
N GLY A 123 -13.53 -2.46 -1.44
CA GLY A 123 -14.19 -3.73 -1.77
C GLY A 123 -13.31 -4.95 -1.49
N LYS A 124 -13.94 -6.08 -1.18
CA LYS A 124 -13.25 -7.34 -0.82
C LYS A 124 -12.26 -7.81 -1.89
N ALA A 125 -12.63 -7.66 -3.17
CA ALA A 125 -11.79 -8.06 -4.30
C ALA A 125 -12.21 -7.32 -5.58
N TYR A 126 -11.28 -7.23 -6.52
CA TYR A 126 -11.57 -6.89 -7.91
C TYR A 126 -11.22 -8.08 -8.81
N LYS A 127 -12.13 -8.45 -9.68
CA LYS A 127 -12.00 -9.63 -10.53
C LYS A 127 -11.71 -9.26 -11.98
N ASN A 128 -10.93 -10.09 -12.64
CA ASN A 128 -10.76 -10.02 -14.09
C ASN A 128 -12.12 -10.23 -14.76
N PRO A 129 -12.61 -9.28 -15.56
CA PRO A 129 -13.95 -9.38 -16.16
C PRO A 129 -14.09 -10.50 -17.19
N LYS A 130 -12.96 -11.00 -17.72
CA LYS A 130 -12.96 -12.09 -18.71
C LYS A 130 -12.89 -13.48 -18.08
N THR A 131 -12.11 -13.63 -17.01
CA THR A 131 -11.83 -14.95 -16.41
C THR A 131 -12.54 -15.17 -15.08
N GLY A 132 -13.03 -14.11 -14.43
CA GLY A 132 -13.61 -14.17 -13.09
C GLY A 132 -12.58 -14.35 -11.96
N ALA A 133 -11.29 -14.50 -12.29
CA ALA A 133 -10.22 -14.65 -11.31
C ALA A 133 -10.04 -13.36 -10.49
N ASN A 134 -9.73 -13.50 -9.20
CA ASN A 134 -9.34 -12.36 -8.37
C ASN A 134 -8.03 -11.79 -8.88
N MET A 135 -7.99 -10.48 -9.09
CA MET A 135 -6.78 -9.72 -9.42
C MET A 135 -6.30 -8.98 -8.18
N TYR A 136 -7.05 -7.99 -7.71
CA TYR A 136 -6.81 -7.34 -6.42
C TYR A 136 -7.63 -8.02 -5.33
N VAL A 137 -7.06 -8.15 -4.13
CA VAL A 137 -7.77 -8.59 -2.92
C VAL A 137 -7.46 -7.66 -1.76
N ARG A 138 -8.50 -7.21 -1.03
CA ARG A 138 -8.37 -6.30 0.12
C ARG A 138 -7.46 -6.85 1.22
N LYS A 139 -7.46 -8.16 1.43
CA LYS A 139 -6.63 -8.83 2.43
C LYS A 139 -5.11 -8.67 2.21
N HIS A 140 -4.68 -8.26 1.01
CA HIS A 140 -3.30 -7.96 0.64
C HIS A 140 -2.98 -6.45 0.62
N ASN A 141 -3.90 -5.62 1.09
CA ASN A 141 -3.73 -4.19 1.20
C ASN A 141 -3.71 -3.81 2.69
N PRO A 142 -2.53 -3.67 3.32
CA PRO A 142 -2.44 -3.54 4.77
C PRO A 142 -3.11 -2.28 5.31
N ALA A 143 -3.02 -1.13 4.65
CA ALA A 143 -3.53 0.12 5.20
C ALA A 143 -5.06 0.14 5.33
N VAL A 144 -5.80 -0.41 4.35
CA VAL A 144 -7.27 -0.42 4.40
C VAL A 144 -7.85 -1.39 5.44
N LEU A 145 -7.02 -2.21 6.07
CA LEU A 145 -7.47 -3.08 7.17
C LEU A 145 -7.75 -2.28 8.46
N TYR A 146 -7.24 -1.05 8.56
CA TYR A 146 -7.33 -0.20 9.74
C TYR A 146 -8.33 0.92 9.55
N ASP A 147 -9.30 1.04 10.46
CA ASP A 147 -10.27 2.14 10.48
C ASP A 147 -9.59 3.51 10.61
N SER A 148 -8.39 3.56 11.22
CA SER A 148 -7.57 4.78 11.27
C SER A 148 -7.13 5.28 9.88
N VAL A 149 -7.20 4.44 8.85
CA VAL A 149 -6.96 4.79 7.44
C VAL A 149 -8.26 4.78 6.64
N ALA A 150 -9.04 3.72 6.73
CA ALA A 150 -10.25 3.53 5.93
C ALA A 150 -11.30 4.62 6.18
N ASP A 151 -11.49 5.05 7.44
CA ASP A 151 -12.45 6.08 7.80
C ASP A 151 -11.95 7.52 7.57
N LYS A 152 -10.70 7.70 7.09
CA LYS A 152 -10.12 9.02 6.83
C LYS A 152 -9.85 9.21 5.35
N GLN A 153 -10.63 10.05 4.70
CA GLN A 153 -10.59 10.27 3.26
C GLN A 153 -9.20 10.66 2.73
N ASP A 154 -8.45 11.47 3.46
CA ASP A 154 -7.10 11.91 3.11
C ASP A 154 -6.07 10.79 3.20
N ARG A 155 -6.21 9.88 4.16
CA ARG A 155 -5.39 8.67 4.29
C ARG A 155 -5.79 7.62 3.26
N LEU A 156 -7.08 7.35 3.12
CA LEU A 156 -7.60 6.37 2.16
C LEU A 156 -7.19 6.72 0.72
N ALA A 157 -7.13 8.02 0.37
CA ALA A 157 -6.66 8.50 -0.92
C ALA A 157 -5.19 8.21 -1.21
N ARG A 158 -4.41 7.76 -0.23
CA ARG A 158 -3.00 7.35 -0.41
C ARG A 158 -2.85 5.88 -0.77
N THR A 159 -3.93 5.10 -0.73
CA THR A 159 -3.98 3.75 -1.28
C THR A 159 -4.38 3.82 -2.74
N LYS A 160 -3.46 3.52 -3.64
CA LYS A 160 -3.56 3.83 -5.07
C LYS A 160 -3.44 2.57 -5.93
N PRO A 161 -4.08 2.53 -7.11
CA PRO A 161 -3.72 1.54 -8.14
C PRO A 161 -2.24 1.67 -8.53
N LEU A 162 -1.57 0.55 -8.82
CA LEU A 162 -0.16 0.55 -9.26
C LEU A 162 0.05 1.36 -10.55
N THR A 163 -0.96 1.55 -11.36
CA THR A 163 -0.91 2.42 -12.56
C THR A 163 -0.55 3.87 -12.22
N GLN A 164 -0.87 4.35 -11.01
CA GLN A 164 -0.50 5.69 -10.54
C GLN A 164 1.00 5.83 -10.24
N PHE A 165 1.69 4.72 -9.92
CA PHE A 165 3.13 4.75 -9.61
C PHE A 165 3.96 5.42 -10.71
N LYS A 166 3.68 5.08 -11.98
CA LYS A 166 4.40 5.68 -13.12
C LYS A 166 4.13 7.18 -13.27
N ALA A 167 2.91 7.61 -12.97
CA ALA A 167 2.55 9.03 -13.00
C ALA A 167 3.25 9.80 -11.88
N ASP A 168 3.19 9.27 -10.65
CA ASP A 168 3.84 9.86 -9.49
C ASP A 168 5.38 9.89 -9.65
N LEU A 169 5.97 8.86 -10.27
CA LEU A 169 7.40 8.84 -10.59
C LEU A 169 7.78 9.97 -11.57
N LYS A 170 7.00 10.12 -12.66
CA LYS A 170 7.27 11.16 -13.68
C LYS A 170 7.18 12.58 -13.13
N THR A 171 6.32 12.81 -12.16
CA THR A 171 6.10 14.12 -11.53
C THR A 171 6.92 14.32 -10.26
N ASN A 172 7.80 13.37 -9.91
CA ASN A 172 8.56 13.34 -8.65
C ASN A 172 7.67 13.42 -7.40
N ALA A 173 6.49 12.82 -7.47
CA ALA A 173 5.47 12.79 -6.40
C ALA A 173 5.42 11.45 -5.64
N LEU A 174 6.40 10.55 -5.84
CA LEU A 174 6.48 9.33 -5.06
C LEU A 174 6.64 9.65 -3.57
N PRO A 175 5.88 9.00 -2.69
CA PRO A 175 6.06 9.16 -1.25
C PRO A 175 7.41 8.63 -0.76
N GLN A 176 7.80 9.00 0.45
CA GLN A 176 9.06 8.56 1.05
C GLN A 176 8.99 7.12 1.56
N TRP A 177 7.84 6.68 2.03
CA TRP A 177 7.57 5.29 2.35
C TRP A 177 6.49 4.74 1.43
N MET A 178 6.78 3.61 0.78
CA MET A 178 5.86 2.98 -0.17
C MET A 178 5.70 1.50 0.15
N PHE A 179 4.46 1.02 0.14
CA PHE A 179 4.14 -0.41 0.15
C PHE A 179 3.53 -0.79 -1.20
N ILE A 180 4.10 -1.77 -1.87
CA ILE A 180 3.71 -2.18 -3.22
C ILE A 180 3.30 -3.65 -3.19
N THR A 181 2.06 -3.92 -3.57
CA THR A 181 1.53 -5.27 -3.62
C THR A 181 1.19 -5.65 -5.06
N PRO A 182 1.80 -6.69 -5.62
CA PRO A 182 1.40 -7.28 -6.89
C PRO A 182 -0.01 -7.89 -6.82
N ASN A 183 -0.61 -8.13 -7.97
CA ASN A 183 -1.90 -8.82 -8.06
C ASN A 183 -1.75 -10.32 -7.79
N MET A 184 -2.89 -11.02 -7.68
CA MET A 184 -2.96 -12.47 -7.39
C MET A 184 -2.33 -13.37 -8.45
N THR A 185 -1.87 -12.84 -9.58
CA THR A 185 -1.21 -13.59 -10.65
C THR A 185 0.26 -13.17 -10.85
N SER A 186 0.72 -12.16 -10.10
CA SER A 186 2.08 -11.60 -10.19
C SER A 186 2.78 -11.57 -8.82
N ASP A 187 2.16 -12.12 -7.78
CA ASP A 187 2.62 -12.01 -6.39
C ASP A 187 3.76 -12.99 -6.00
N GLY A 188 4.20 -13.83 -6.94
CA GLY A 188 5.31 -14.76 -6.70
C GLY A 188 4.91 -16.24 -6.71
N LYS A 189 3.64 -16.54 -7.02
CA LYS A 189 3.14 -17.92 -7.19
C LYS A 189 3.51 -18.47 -8.55
#